data_9203fed3d21944f3aaffe463c2ab813a
#
_entry.id   9203fed3d21944f3aaffe463c2ab813a
#
_cell.length_a   1.000
_cell.length_b   1.000
_cell.length_c   1.000
_cell.angle_alpha   90.00
_cell.angle_beta   90.00
_cell.angle_gamma   90.00
#
_symmetry.space_group_name_H-M   'P 1'
#
loop_
_entity.id
_entity.type
_entity.pdbx_description
1 polymer ?
#
loop_
_entity_poly.entity_id
_entity_poly.type
_entity_poly.pdbx_seq_one_letter_code
_entity_poly.pdbx_strand_id
1 'polypeptide(L)'
;MSTQLARPRLNPVRYVPIFLLLLLAAPAHAQSDDLNLRGAIDFHVHSSPDSVPRSIDADDLARLARESGMRGLVLKNHFESTAALAYMVRKEVPGIEIFGGITMDISNGGVNLEAVKRMTMMKGGWGRIVWLPTQDAENDAKRRNPNNPFVPVVKDGKLVPSVIELIDFIAQHDQLVFETGHISAQEILLVVHEAHQRGVKHIVVTHAMYYVEDMSIPQMQQAARDGAYLEFDADGPFVGPQPRKTMADYAEAIRQVGPQYCILATNFGTIHNPPFPLHPQGLLDFMKALHKEGISVADINLMAKTNPALALGLQP
;
A
#
# COMPACT_ATOMS: atom_id res chain seq x y z
N MET A 1 4.82 88.95 -48.30
CA MET A 1 4.37 88.69 -46.93
C MET A 1 3.39 87.49 -46.97
N SER A 2 3.87 86.37 -46.59
CA SER A 2 3.10 85.12 -46.60
C SER A 2 3.28 84.48 -45.24
N THR A 3 2.20 84.48 -44.45
CA THR A 3 2.13 83.93 -43.11
C THR A 3 1.78 82.44 -43.19
N GLN A 4 2.72 81.56 -42.81
CA GLN A 4 2.48 80.12 -42.65
C GLN A 4 1.90 79.86 -41.28
N LEU A 5 0.72 79.30 -41.28
CA LEU A 5 0.02 78.76 -40.07
C LEU A 5 0.57 77.36 -39.69
N ALA A 6 1.08 77.24 -38.48
CA ALA A 6 1.59 75.96 -37.94
C ALA A 6 0.42 75.03 -37.58
N ARG A 7 0.46 73.78 -38.01
CA ARG A 7 -0.52 72.72 -37.61
C ARG A 7 -0.05 72.06 -36.32
N PRO A 8 -0.96 71.79 -35.38
CA PRO A 8 -0.61 71.03 -34.15
C PRO A 8 -0.37 69.57 -34.45
N ARG A 9 0.70 69.03 -33.86
CA ARG A 9 1.04 67.60 -33.90
C ARG A 9 0.16 66.87 -32.86
N LEU A 10 -0.66 65.89 -33.30
CA LEU A 10 -1.38 64.95 -32.47
C LEU A 10 -0.40 63.83 -32.04
N ASN A 11 -0.27 63.62 -30.72
CA ASN A 11 0.46 62.52 -30.13
C ASN A 11 -0.32 61.19 -30.31
N PRO A 12 0.32 60.08 -30.70
CA PRO A 12 -0.34 58.79 -30.81
C PRO A 12 -0.62 58.22 -29.42
N VAL A 13 -1.90 57.96 -29.14
CA VAL A 13 -2.36 57.22 -27.95
C VAL A 13 -1.87 55.77 -28.09
N ARG A 14 -0.97 55.36 -27.21
CA ARG A 14 -0.52 53.97 -27.12
C ARG A 14 -1.57 53.13 -26.38
N TYR A 15 -2.29 52.27 -27.09
CA TYR A 15 -3.15 51.26 -26.49
C TYR A 15 -2.27 50.16 -25.93
N VAL A 16 -2.32 49.95 -24.60
CA VAL A 16 -1.76 48.78 -23.92
C VAL A 16 -2.87 47.74 -23.87
N PRO A 17 -2.75 46.57 -24.50
CA PRO A 17 -3.73 45.53 -24.39
C PRO A 17 -3.69 44.92 -22.96
N ILE A 18 -4.75 45.10 -22.19
CA ILE A 18 -4.94 44.35 -20.93
C ILE A 18 -5.35 42.93 -21.30
N PHE A 19 -4.41 41.99 -21.19
CA PHE A 19 -4.71 40.58 -21.25
C PHE A 19 -5.40 40.20 -19.92
N LEU A 20 -6.71 40.04 -19.97
CA LEU A 20 -7.51 39.46 -18.87
C LEU A 20 -7.21 37.94 -18.84
N LEU A 21 -6.34 37.51 -17.93
CA LEU A 21 -6.10 36.09 -17.67
C LEU A 21 -7.36 35.52 -16.96
N LEU A 22 -8.23 34.91 -17.73
CA LEU A 22 -9.30 34.06 -17.18
C LEU A 22 -8.65 32.81 -16.60
N LEU A 23 -8.41 32.82 -15.28
CA LEU A 23 -8.15 31.61 -14.51
C LEU A 23 -9.44 30.74 -14.55
N LEU A 24 -9.45 29.78 -15.45
CA LEU A 24 -10.41 28.67 -15.42
C LEU A 24 -10.09 27.85 -14.14
N ALA A 25 -10.78 28.15 -13.05
CA ALA A 25 -10.82 27.26 -11.91
C ALA A 25 -11.43 25.91 -12.39
N ALA A 26 -10.60 24.88 -12.46
CA ALA A 26 -11.12 23.52 -12.65
C ALA A 26 -12.14 23.26 -11.53
N PRO A 27 -13.30 22.66 -11.83
CA PRO A 27 -14.24 22.31 -10.79
C PRO A 27 -13.54 21.39 -9.80
N ALA A 28 -13.37 21.85 -8.55
CA ALA A 28 -13.06 20.96 -7.46
C ALA A 28 -14.20 19.93 -7.44
N HIS A 29 -13.90 18.68 -7.77
CA HIS A 29 -14.84 17.60 -7.57
C HIS A 29 -15.14 17.61 -6.09
N ALA A 30 -16.34 17.99 -5.72
CA ALA A 30 -16.86 17.82 -4.37
C ALA A 30 -16.76 16.33 -4.07
N GLN A 31 -15.76 15.96 -3.25
CA GLN A 31 -15.60 14.62 -2.75
C GLN A 31 -16.88 14.34 -1.95
N SER A 32 -17.69 13.37 -2.38
CA SER A 32 -18.91 13.04 -1.66
C SER A 32 -18.53 12.70 -0.22
N ASP A 33 -19.21 13.30 0.77
CA ASP A 33 -19.00 13.03 2.20
C ASP A 33 -19.38 11.58 2.57
N ASP A 34 -19.73 10.77 1.60
CA ASP A 34 -20.20 9.41 1.75
C ASP A 34 -19.03 8.40 1.59
N LEU A 35 -18.78 7.62 2.62
CA LEU A 35 -17.80 6.54 2.58
C LEU A 35 -18.26 5.45 1.61
N ASN A 36 -17.44 5.20 0.58
CA ASN A 36 -17.70 4.18 -0.43
C ASN A 36 -16.38 3.62 -0.97
N LEU A 37 -16.47 2.45 -1.63
CA LEU A 37 -15.32 1.75 -2.18
C LEU A 37 -14.88 2.24 -3.57
N ARG A 38 -15.58 3.20 -4.18
CA ARG A 38 -15.22 3.70 -5.51
C ARG A 38 -13.79 4.26 -5.52
N GLY A 39 -12.95 3.67 -6.36
CA GLY A 39 -11.54 4.05 -6.49
C GLY A 39 -10.62 3.49 -5.39
N ALA A 40 -11.14 2.74 -4.41
CA ALA A 40 -10.31 2.13 -3.37
C ALA A 40 -9.41 1.03 -3.93
N ILE A 41 -8.24 0.86 -3.31
CA ILE A 41 -7.32 -0.26 -3.56
C ILE A 41 -7.12 -0.97 -2.23
N ASP A 42 -7.50 -2.25 -2.15
CA ASP A 42 -7.12 -3.07 -1.01
C ASP A 42 -5.69 -3.59 -1.23
N PHE A 43 -4.80 -3.15 -0.36
CA PHE A 43 -3.37 -3.40 -0.52
C PHE A 43 -2.93 -4.79 -0.07
N HIS A 44 -3.82 -5.57 0.57
CA HIS A 44 -3.49 -6.86 1.15
C HIS A 44 -4.71 -7.78 1.24
N VAL A 45 -4.84 -8.68 0.27
CA VAL A 45 -5.90 -9.70 0.28
C VAL A 45 -5.34 -11.09 -0.06
N HIS A 46 -5.91 -12.11 0.58
CA HIS A 46 -5.63 -13.51 0.29
C HIS A 46 -6.76 -14.14 -0.53
N SER A 47 -6.42 -15.05 -1.43
CA SER A 47 -7.38 -15.76 -2.26
C SER A 47 -6.85 -17.10 -2.76
N SER A 48 -7.76 -17.99 -3.15
CA SER A 48 -7.40 -19.17 -3.93
C SER A 48 -7.05 -18.78 -5.38
N PRO A 49 -6.20 -19.57 -6.07
CA PRO A 49 -5.53 -20.75 -5.55
C PRO A 49 -4.38 -20.40 -4.59
N ASP A 50 -4.29 -21.16 -3.53
CA ASP A 50 -3.21 -21.08 -2.54
C ASP A 50 -2.96 -22.51 -2.00
N SER A 51 -1.77 -22.79 -1.49
CA SER A 51 -1.43 -24.07 -0.84
C SER A 51 -2.15 -24.29 0.51
N VAL A 52 -2.77 -23.22 1.03
CA VAL A 52 -3.67 -23.28 2.20
C VAL A 52 -5.10 -22.89 1.81
N PRO A 53 -6.13 -23.42 2.50
CA PRO A 53 -7.51 -23.07 2.20
C PRO A 53 -7.79 -21.57 2.32
N ARG A 54 -8.46 -20.99 1.32
CA ARG A 54 -8.91 -19.61 1.29
C ARG A 54 -10.43 -19.53 1.19
N SER A 55 -10.99 -18.41 1.62
CA SER A 55 -12.46 -18.23 1.68
C SER A 55 -13.07 -17.85 0.33
N ILE A 56 -12.26 -17.46 -0.66
CA ILE A 56 -12.73 -16.97 -1.97
C ILE A 56 -11.67 -17.20 -3.05
N ASP A 57 -12.10 -17.47 -4.29
CA ASP A 57 -11.24 -17.53 -5.45
C ASP A 57 -10.87 -16.12 -5.96
N ALA A 58 -9.70 -15.97 -6.54
CA ALA A 58 -9.15 -14.66 -6.90
C ALA A 58 -9.98 -13.93 -7.97
N ASP A 59 -10.58 -14.65 -8.92
CA ASP A 59 -11.43 -14.08 -9.96
C ASP A 59 -12.81 -13.65 -9.42
N ASP A 60 -13.40 -14.42 -8.50
CA ASP A 60 -14.64 -14.03 -7.82
C ASP A 60 -14.42 -12.81 -6.93
N LEU A 61 -13.31 -12.76 -6.19
CA LEU A 61 -12.89 -11.60 -5.41
C LEU A 61 -12.76 -10.35 -6.31
N ALA A 62 -12.10 -10.50 -7.46
CA ALA A 62 -11.92 -9.41 -8.41
C ALA A 62 -13.25 -8.92 -9.02
N ARG A 63 -14.20 -9.84 -9.31
CA ARG A 63 -15.55 -9.47 -9.77
C ARG A 63 -16.29 -8.65 -8.73
N LEU A 64 -16.32 -9.10 -7.47
CA LEU A 64 -16.97 -8.39 -6.37
C LEU A 64 -16.35 -7.01 -6.13
N ALA A 65 -15.01 -6.90 -6.14
CA ALA A 65 -14.31 -5.65 -5.99
C ALA A 65 -14.63 -4.66 -7.12
N ARG A 66 -14.61 -5.12 -8.36
CA ARG A 66 -15.00 -4.31 -9.55
C ARG A 66 -16.46 -3.84 -9.46
N GLU A 67 -17.39 -4.71 -9.11
CA GLU A 67 -18.81 -4.38 -8.95
C GLU A 67 -19.05 -3.35 -7.85
N SER A 68 -18.22 -3.35 -6.82
CA SER A 68 -18.20 -2.35 -5.76
C SER A 68 -17.53 -1.03 -6.16
N GLY A 69 -17.00 -0.96 -7.41
CA GLY A 69 -16.34 0.23 -7.94
C GLY A 69 -14.90 0.41 -7.47
N MET A 70 -14.28 -0.59 -6.87
CA MET A 70 -12.88 -0.53 -6.47
C MET A 70 -11.96 -0.38 -7.68
N ARG A 71 -10.84 0.30 -7.48
CA ARG A 71 -9.78 0.45 -8.48
C ARG A 71 -8.92 -0.81 -8.60
N GLY A 72 -8.56 -1.43 -7.48
CA GLY A 72 -7.64 -2.55 -7.54
C GLY A 72 -7.49 -3.36 -6.26
N LEU A 73 -6.71 -4.43 -6.39
CA LEU A 73 -6.36 -5.37 -5.33
C LEU A 73 -4.89 -5.76 -5.42
N VAL A 74 -4.25 -5.98 -4.28
CA VAL A 74 -2.94 -6.64 -4.17
C VAL A 74 -3.15 -8.05 -3.60
N LEU A 75 -2.94 -9.06 -4.45
CA LEU A 75 -3.05 -10.47 -4.05
C LEU A 75 -1.78 -10.90 -3.35
N LYS A 76 -1.91 -11.42 -2.14
CA LYS A 76 -0.81 -11.95 -1.34
C LYS A 76 -1.10 -13.40 -0.94
N ASN A 77 -0.15 -14.28 -1.19
CA ASN A 77 -0.07 -15.62 -0.62
C ASN A 77 1.31 -15.79 0.04
N HIS A 78 1.45 -16.69 1.00
CA HIS A 78 2.71 -16.81 1.76
C HIS A 78 3.73 -17.73 1.08
N PHE A 79 3.26 -18.74 0.35
CA PHE A 79 4.09 -19.87 -0.06
C PHE A 79 4.42 -19.90 -1.55
N GLU A 80 3.75 -19.12 -2.36
CA GLU A 80 3.95 -19.00 -3.80
C GLU A 80 3.85 -17.55 -4.28
N SER A 81 4.44 -17.26 -5.44
CA SER A 81 4.27 -15.94 -6.09
C SER A 81 2.88 -15.81 -6.70
N THR A 82 2.23 -14.70 -6.43
CA THR A 82 0.92 -14.33 -6.98
C THR A 82 1.01 -13.52 -8.29
N ALA A 83 2.20 -13.30 -8.82
CA ALA A 83 2.38 -12.49 -10.04
C ALA A 83 1.71 -13.10 -11.29
N ALA A 84 1.79 -14.42 -11.46
CA ALA A 84 1.09 -15.13 -12.55
C ALA A 84 -0.43 -15.11 -12.35
N LEU A 85 -0.89 -15.27 -11.12
CA LEU A 85 -2.31 -15.17 -10.75
C LEU A 85 -2.85 -13.79 -11.07
N ALA A 86 -2.17 -12.71 -10.70
CA ALA A 86 -2.54 -11.34 -11.01
C ALA A 86 -2.69 -11.12 -12.53
N TYR A 87 -1.78 -11.66 -13.34
CA TYR A 87 -1.88 -11.60 -14.80
C TYR A 87 -3.13 -12.32 -15.33
N MET A 88 -3.43 -13.51 -14.83
CA MET A 88 -4.59 -14.30 -15.27
C MET A 88 -5.90 -13.66 -14.86
N VAL A 89 -6.01 -13.21 -13.59
CA VAL A 89 -7.22 -12.56 -13.08
C VAL A 89 -7.52 -11.26 -13.82
N ARG A 90 -6.50 -10.45 -14.17
CA ARG A 90 -6.73 -9.24 -15.00
C ARG A 90 -7.27 -9.53 -16.38
N LYS A 91 -6.93 -10.67 -16.97
CA LYS A 91 -7.47 -11.09 -18.26
C LYS A 91 -8.92 -11.57 -18.14
N GLU A 92 -9.22 -12.30 -17.08
CA GLU A 92 -10.54 -12.86 -16.82
C GLU A 92 -11.54 -11.78 -16.37
N VAL A 93 -11.09 -10.83 -15.58
CA VAL A 93 -11.91 -9.75 -15.01
C VAL A 93 -11.35 -8.39 -15.45
N PRO A 94 -11.60 -7.95 -16.68
CA PRO A 94 -11.14 -6.65 -17.14
C PRO A 94 -11.84 -5.49 -16.40
N GLY A 95 -11.15 -4.36 -16.27
CA GLY A 95 -11.69 -3.15 -15.65
C GLY A 95 -11.39 -3.00 -14.16
N ILE A 96 -10.56 -3.89 -13.60
CA ILE A 96 -9.97 -3.75 -12.28
C ILE A 96 -8.44 -3.98 -12.34
N GLU A 97 -7.68 -3.26 -11.54
CA GLU A 97 -6.23 -3.41 -11.45
C GLU A 97 -5.90 -4.48 -10.39
N ILE A 98 -5.23 -5.56 -10.81
CA ILE A 98 -4.80 -6.63 -9.92
C ILE A 98 -3.27 -6.66 -9.91
N PHE A 99 -2.67 -6.62 -8.74
CA PHE A 99 -1.25 -6.76 -8.53
C PHE A 99 -0.97 -8.00 -7.71
N GLY A 100 0.22 -8.55 -7.87
CA GLY A 100 0.72 -9.65 -7.09
C GLY A 100 2.16 -9.41 -6.70
N GLY A 101 2.75 -10.38 -6.05
CA GLY A 101 4.12 -10.28 -5.57
C GLY A 101 4.71 -11.61 -5.20
N ILE A 102 5.73 -11.58 -4.38
CA ILE A 102 6.42 -12.75 -3.84
C ILE A 102 6.88 -12.48 -2.42
N THR A 103 6.70 -13.45 -1.53
CA THR A 103 7.24 -13.43 -0.17
C THR A 103 8.60 -14.13 -0.12
N MET A 104 9.47 -13.68 0.77
CA MET A 104 10.80 -14.28 0.96
C MET A 104 10.75 -15.42 2.00
N ASP A 105 9.68 -16.22 1.97
CA ASP A 105 9.54 -17.42 2.81
C ASP A 105 10.35 -18.60 2.27
N ILE A 106 10.56 -19.64 3.08
CA ILE A 106 11.36 -20.82 2.74
C ILE A 106 10.89 -21.49 1.44
N SER A 107 9.58 -21.57 1.24
CA SER A 107 8.97 -22.17 0.03
C SER A 107 9.40 -21.48 -1.27
N ASN A 108 9.71 -20.18 -1.20
CA ASN A 108 10.22 -19.36 -2.32
C ASN A 108 11.77 -19.28 -2.35
N GLY A 109 12.43 -20.05 -1.49
CA GLY A 109 13.90 -20.10 -1.37
C GLY A 109 14.49 -19.06 -0.42
N GLY A 110 13.71 -18.54 0.53
CA GLY A 110 14.13 -17.49 1.46
C GLY A 110 14.33 -16.14 0.77
N VAL A 111 15.30 -15.34 1.19
CA VAL A 111 15.65 -14.07 0.52
C VAL A 111 16.31 -14.40 -0.84
N ASN A 112 15.47 -14.63 -1.83
CA ASN A 112 15.85 -15.17 -3.15
C ASN A 112 15.72 -14.07 -4.23
N LEU A 113 16.82 -13.36 -4.46
CA LEU A 113 16.89 -12.29 -5.47
C LEU A 113 16.58 -12.82 -6.89
N GLU A 114 16.98 -14.05 -7.24
CA GLU A 114 16.70 -14.59 -8.57
C GLU A 114 15.20 -14.80 -8.80
N ALA A 115 14.47 -15.25 -7.78
CA ALA A 115 13.01 -15.37 -7.86
C ALA A 115 12.33 -14.01 -8.08
N VAL A 116 12.80 -12.94 -7.42
CA VAL A 116 12.31 -11.58 -7.64
C VAL A 116 12.60 -11.10 -9.07
N LYS A 117 13.83 -11.33 -9.58
CA LYS A 117 14.17 -11.03 -10.98
C LYS A 117 13.24 -11.74 -11.96
N ARG A 118 12.94 -13.02 -11.75
CA ARG A 118 11.99 -13.77 -12.60
C ARG A 118 10.58 -13.20 -12.52
N MET A 119 10.13 -12.80 -11.32
CA MET A 119 8.85 -12.15 -11.13
C MET A 119 8.75 -10.83 -11.95
N THR A 120 9.77 -9.99 -11.94
CA THR A 120 9.75 -8.71 -12.69
C THR A 120 9.72 -8.89 -14.20
N MET A 121 10.20 -10.05 -14.70
CA MET A 121 10.20 -10.38 -16.14
C MET A 121 8.87 -10.95 -16.63
N MET A 122 7.92 -11.23 -15.73
CA MET A 122 6.62 -11.77 -16.12
C MET A 122 5.84 -10.80 -16.99
N LYS A 123 5.17 -11.33 -18.01
CA LYS A 123 4.34 -10.55 -18.93
C LYS A 123 3.30 -9.72 -18.15
N GLY A 124 3.21 -8.45 -18.49
CA GLY A 124 2.26 -7.50 -17.90
C GLY A 124 2.85 -6.64 -16.80
N GLY A 125 3.92 -7.08 -16.10
CA GLY A 125 4.55 -6.31 -15.02
C GLY A 125 3.65 -6.13 -13.79
N TRP A 126 2.79 -7.12 -13.50
CA TRP A 126 1.84 -7.06 -12.39
C TRP A 126 2.36 -7.70 -11.09
N GLY A 127 3.50 -8.38 -11.13
CA GLY A 127 4.27 -8.77 -9.96
C GLY A 127 5.08 -7.58 -9.49
N ARG A 128 4.60 -6.87 -8.48
CA ARG A 128 5.20 -5.61 -8.02
C ARG A 128 5.67 -5.65 -6.58
N ILE A 129 5.06 -6.48 -5.75
CA ILE A 129 5.32 -6.44 -4.33
C ILE A 129 6.32 -7.52 -3.94
N VAL A 130 7.31 -7.14 -3.14
CA VAL A 130 8.31 -8.01 -2.56
C VAL A 130 8.21 -7.91 -1.05
N TRP A 131 7.62 -8.92 -0.42
CA TRP A 131 7.57 -9.03 1.03
C TRP A 131 8.83 -9.71 1.55
N LEU A 132 9.45 -9.17 2.58
CA LEU A 132 10.38 -9.92 3.41
C LEU A 132 9.65 -11.14 4.01
N PRO A 133 10.36 -12.07 4.68
CA PRO A 133 9.74 -13.28 5.21
C PRO A 133 8.47 -12.97 5.99
N THR A 134 7.45 -13.76 5.75
CA THR A 134 6.16 -13.67 6.43
C THR A 134 6.05 -14.77 7.48
N GLN A 135 5.38 -15.88 7.20
CA GLN A 135 5.25 -16.96 8.17
C GLN A 135 6.58 -17.59 8.57
N ASP A 136 7.60 -17.51 7.72
CA ASP A 136 8.95 -18.00 8.02
C ASP A 136 9.87 -16.86 8.52
N ALA A 137 9.39 -15.69 8.85
CA ALA A 137 10.14 -14.68 9.60
C ALA A 137 10.50 -15.23 11.00
N GLU A 138 11.71 -14.94 11.49
CA GLU A 138 12.16 -15.44 12.80
C GLU A 138 11.14 -15.14 13.89
N ASN A 139 10.62 -13.90 13.91
CA ASN A 139 9.63 -13.43 14.85
C ASN A 139 8.35 -14.27 14.83
N ASP A 140 7.75 -14.51 13.66
CA ASP A 140 6.51 -15.27 13.54
C ASP A 140 6.73 -16.79 13.66
N ALA A 141 7.75 -17.34 13.03
CA ALA A 141 8.06 -18.75 13.08
C ALA A 141 8.29 -19.24 14.53
N LYS A 142 9.10 -18.50 15.30
CA LYS A 142 9.39 -18.83 16.70
C LYS A 142 8.21 -18.60 17.64
N ARG A 143 7.34 -17.64 17.33
CA ARG A 143 6.09 -17.43 18.08
C ARG A 143 5.18 -18.67 17.98
N ARG A 144 5.07 -19.27 16.79
CA ARG A 144 4.27 -20.49 16.57
C ARG A 144 4.89 -21.72 17.20
N ASN A 145 6.20 -21.90 17.03
CA ASN A 145 7.00 -22.94 17.69
C ASN A 145 8.48 -22.51 17.71
N PRO A 146 9.14 -22.47 18.88
CA PRO A 146 10.55 -22.08 19.01
C PRO A 146 11.52 -22.87 18.13
N ASN A 147 11.15 -24.08 17.71
CA ASN A 147 11.97 -24.98 16.89
C ASN A 147 11.69 -24.87 15.38
N ASN A 148 10.75 -24.04 14.96
CA ASN A 148 10.47 -23.85 13.55
C ASN A 148 11.70 -23.29 12.83
N PRO A 149 11.99 -23.79 11.60
CA PRO A 149 12.94 -23.13 10.73
C PRO A 149 12.44 -21.73 10.38
N PHE A 150 13.36 -20.82 10.09
CA PHE A 150 13.05 -19.44 9.71
C PHE A 150 14.07 -18.88 8.72
N VAL A 151 13.71 -17.81 8.07
CA VAL A 151 14.59 -17.05 7.17
C VAL A 151 15.11 -15.82 7.94
N PRO A 152 16.40 -15.71 8.23
CA PRO A 152 16.95 -14.58 8.94
C PRO A 152 16.99 -13.33 8.05
N VAL A 153 16.58 -12.19 8.61
CA VAL A 153 16.71 -10.85 8.00
C VAL A 153 17.85 -10.08 8.68
N VAL A 154 17.98 -10.25 9.98
CA VAL A 154 19.02 -9.62 10.82
C VAL A 154 19.83 -10.72 11.50
N LYS A 155 21.15 -10.53 11.57
CA LYS A 155 22.08 -11.35 12.34
C LYS A 155 23.08 -10.44 13.04
N ASP A 156 23.28 -10.65 14.34
CA ASP A 156 24.21 -9.86 15.17
C ASP A 156 23.96 -8.34 15.04
N GLY A 157 22.67 -7.93 14.99
CA GLY A 157 22.24 -6.54 14.89
C GLY A 157 22.44 -5.89 13.52
N LYS A 158 22.76 -6.66 12.48
CA LYS A 158 22.98 -6.18 11.10
C LYS A 158 22.11 -6.94 10.10
N LEU A 159 21.69 -6.27 9.03
CA LEU A 159 21.03 -6.93 7.92
C LEU A 159 21.95 -7.98 7.29
N VAL A 160 21.39 -9.14 6.96
CA VAL A 160 22.15 -10.17 6.24
C VAL A 160 22.44 -9.73 4.80
N PRO A 161 23.55 -10.14 4.17
CA PRO A 161 23.96 -9.68 2.84
C PRO A 161 22.89 -9.85 1.77
N SER A 162 22.15 -10.96 1.78
CA SER A 162 21.07 -11.21 0.81
C SER A 162 19.93 -10.20 0.89
N VAL A 163 19.61 -9.67 2.07
CA VAL A 163 18.62 -8.60 2.24
C VAL A 163 19.14 -7.29 1.66
N ILE A 164 20.41 -6.97 1.86
CA ILE A 164 21.05 -5.79 1.26
C ILE A 164 21.03 -5.86 -0.26
N GLU A 165 21.41 -7.00 -0.85
CA GLU A 165 21.37 -7.23 -2.29
C GLU A 165 19.94 -7.11 -2.86
N LEU A 166 18.94 -7.61 -2.12
CA LEU A 166 17.53 -7.47 -2.48
C LEU A 166 17.09 -6.00 -2.48
N ILE A 167 17.43 -5.24 -1.43
CA ILE A 167 17.12 -3.80 -1.32
C ILE A 167 17.78 -3.03 -2.47
N ASP A 168 19.06 -3.30 -2.78
CA ASP A 168 19.78 -2.68 -3.90
C ASP A 168 19.11 -2.94 -5.26
N PHE A 169 18.61 -4.15 -5.45
CA PHE A 169 17.87 -4.49 -6.66
C PHE A 169 16.55 -3.73 -6.73
N ILE A 170 15.78 -3.69 -5.64
CA ILE A 170 14.49 -2.98 -5.58
C ILE A 170 14.69 -1.49 -5.81
N ALA A 171 15.73 -0.88 -5.25
CA ALA A 171 16.07 0.53 -5.43
C ALA A 171 16.34 0.92 -6.91
N GLN A 172 16.72 -0.05 -7.75
CA GLN A 172 16.95 0.15 -9.19
C GLN A 172 15.68 -0.10 -10.04
N HIS A 173 14.55 -0.46 -9.42
CA HIS A 173 13.32 -0.85 -10.10
C HIS A 173 12.13 -0.10 -9.51
N ASP A 174 11.91 1.11 -9.99
CA ASP A 174 10.90 2.07 -9.49
C ASP A 174 9.46 1.52 -9.42
N GLN A 175 9.16 0.45 -10.15
CA GLN A 175 7.85 -0.20 -10.11
C GLN A 175 7.67 -1.19 -8.95
N LEU A 176 8.76 -1.53 -8.23
CA LEU A 176 8.68 -2.48 -7.13
C LEU A 176 8.33 -1.78 -5.81
N VAL A 177 7.54 -2.48 -5.03
CA VAL A 177 7.19 -2.12 -3.65
C VAL A 177 7.92 -3.08 -2.71
N PHE A 178 8.64 -2.52 -1.76
CA PHE A 178 9.31 -3.27 -0.70
C PHE A 178 8.42 -3.30 0.54
N GLU A 179 8.03 -4.49 0.98
CA GLU A 179 7.24 -4.67 2.20
C GLU A 179 7.97 -5.50 3.25
N THR A 180 7.73 -5.17 4.52
CA THR A 180 8.49 -5.72 5.65
C THR A 180 8.11 -7.14 6.05
N GLY A 181 6.97 -7.66 5.58
CA GLY A 181 6.51 -8.99 6.01
C GLY A 181 6.25 -9.06 7.52
N HIS A 182 6.50 -10.23 8.14
CA HIS A 182 6.22 -10.47 9.57
C HIS A 182 7.46 -10.40 10.48
N ILE A 183 8.46 -9.62 10.08
CA ILE A 183 9.65 -9.43 10.92
C ILE A 183 9.33 -8.57 12.16
N SER A 184 10.17 -8.60 13.17
CA SER A 184 9.93 -7.85 14.41
C SER A 184 9.98 -6.33 14.20
N ALA A 185 9.34 -5.57 15.10
CA ALA A 185 9.34 -4.10 15.06
C ALA A 185 10.76 -3.50 15.03
N GLN A 186 11.75 -4.13 15.69
CA GLN A 186 13.13 -3.69 15.65
C GLN A 186 13.77 -3.94 14.28
N GLU A 187 13.52 -5.10 13.68
CA GLU A 187 14.02 -5.40 12.34
C GLU A 187 13.36 -4.51 11.29
N ILE A 188 12.06 -4.20 11.44
CA ILE A 188 11.33 -3.25 10.57
C ILE A 188 12.07 -1.91 10.51
N LEU A 189 12.45 -1.34 11.66
CA LEU A 189 13.16 -0.07 11.68
C LEU A 189 14.52 -0.15 10.96
N LEU A 190 15.24 -1.26 11.10
CA LEU A 190 16.53 -1.46 10.43
C LEU A 190 16.36 -1.56 8.91
N VAL A 191 15.42 -2.38 8.43
CA VAL A 191 15.23 -2.58 6.98
C VAL A 191 14.64 -1.36 6.29
N VAL A 192 13.68 -0.65 6.94
CA VAL A 192 13.09 0.58 6.41
C VAL A 192 14.14 1.67 6.29
N HIS A 193 14.96 1.86 7.34
CA HIS A 193 16.05 2.83 7.30
C HIS A 193 17.04 2.52 6.16
N GLU A 194 17.50 1.28 6.04
CA GLU A 194 18.45 0.87 4.99
C GLU A 194 17.84 1.02 3.59
N ALA A 195 16.56 0.62 3.41
CA ALA A 195 15.85 0.77 2.15
C ALA A 195 15.72 2.24 1.74
N HIS A 196 15.39 3.12 2.68
CA HIS A 196 15.37 4.56 2.48
C HIS A 196 16.74 5.11 2.06
N GLN A 197 17.80 4.77 2.80
CA GLN A 197 19.16 5.21 2.50
C GLN A 197 19.66 4.76 1.12
N ARG A 198 19.20 3.61 0.62
CA ARG A 198 19.53 3.08 -0.70
C ARG A 198 18.62 3.59 -1.82
N GLY A 199 17.61 4.41 -1.49
CA GLY A 199 16.74 5.05 -2.47
C GLY A 199 15.57 4.21 -2.96
N VAL A 200 15.13 3.21 -2.19
CA VAL A 200 13.88 2.50 -2.48
C VAL A 200 12.73 3.51 -2.41
N LYS A 201 11.92 3.59 -3.47
CA LYS A 201 10.88 4.62 -3.60
C LYS A 201 9.56 4.25 -2.91
N HIS A 202 9.23 2.98 -2.87
CA HIS A 202 7.96 2.48 -2.37
C HIS A 202 8.23 1.49 -1.25
N ILE A 203 8.09 1.94 -0.01
CA ILE A 203 8.31 1.14 1.19
C ILE A 203 7.00 1.09 1.95
N VAL A 204 6.55 -0.11 2.32
CA VAL A 204 5.35 -0.32 3.12
C VAL A 204 5.69 -1.23 4.31
N VAL A 205 5.29 -0.81 5.48
CA VAL A 205 5.32 -1.65 6.68
C VAL A 205 4.05 -2.49 6.70
N THR A 206 4.20 -3.78 6.54
CA THR A 206 3.10 -4.75 6.54
C THR A 206 2.46 -4.79 7.93
N HIS A 207 1.14 -4.71 8.01
CA HIS A 207 0.28 -4.79 9.23
C HIS A 207 0.91 -4.24 10.54
N ALA A 208 1.28 -2.97 10.54
CA ALA A 208 2.11 -2.35 11.58
C ALA A 208 1.63 -2.57 13.03
N MET A 209 0.32 -2.73 13.25
CA MET A 209 -0.28 -2.93 14.57
C MET A 209 -0.76 -4.36 14.84
N TYR A 210 -0.53 -5.28 13.90
CA TYR A 210 -0.93 -6.66 14.10
C TYR A 210 -0.08 -7.30 15.21
N TYR A 211 -0.59 -8.35 15.84
CA TYR A 211 0.04 -8.96 17.02
C TYR A 211 1.43 -9.57 16.77
N VAL A 212 1.82 -9.73 15.53
CA VAL A 212 3.13 -10.27 15.13
C VAL A 212 4.19 -9.17 15.14
N GLU A 213 3.93 -8.05 14.48
CA GLU A 213 4.82 -6.88 14.38
C GLU A 213 4.72 -6.00 15.63
N ASP A 214 3.51 -5.77 16.11
CA ASP A 214 3.14 -5.02 17.32
C ASP A 214 3.97 -3.74 17.52
N MET A 215 4.07 -2.93 16.47
CA MET A 215 4.82 -1.68 16.52
C MET A 215 4.15 -0.68 17.47
N SER A 216 4.96 -0.03 18.26
CA SER A 216 4.52 1.15 19.02
C SER A 216 4.36 2.37 18.11
N ILE A 217 3.54 3.35 18.52
CA ILE A 217 3.36 4.59 17.78
C ILE A 217 4.69 5.31 17.48
N PRO A 218 5.64 5.46 18.44
CA PRO A 218 6.95 6.05 18.13
C PRO A 218 7.74 5.30 17.06
N GLN A 219 7.65 3.95 17.02
CA GLN A 219 8.31 3.15 15.97
C GLN A 219 7.64 3.37 14.60
N MET A 220 6.31 3.40 14.55
CA MET A 220 5.57 3.73 13.32
C MET A 220 5.91 5.14 12.81
N GLN A 221 5.99 6.13 13.70
CA GLN A 221 6.42 7.48 13.35
C GLN A 221 7.87 7.52 12.82
N GLN A 222 8.76 6.69 13.37
CA GLN A 222 10.13 6.58 12.85
C GLN A 222 10.13 5.99 11.42
N ALA A 223 9.42 4.90 11.18
CA ALA A 223 9.31 4.30 9.86
C ALA A 223 8.69 5.28 8.84
N ALA A 224 7.68 6.06 9.24
CA ALA A 224 7.09 7.10 8.39
C ALA A 224 8.10 8.22 8.04
N ARG A 225 8.95 8.64 8.99
CA ARG A 225 10.04 9.61 8.70
C ARG A 225 11.07 9.07 7.72
N ASP A 226 11.30 7.76 7.73
CA ASP A 226 12.16 7.08 6.78
C ASP A 226 11.42 6.72 5.46
N GLY A 227 10.25 7.34 5.20
CA GLY A 227 9.54 7.29 3.94
C GLY A 227 8.63 6.08 3.73
N ALA A 228 8.39 5.26 4.75
CA ALA A 228 7.48 4.12 4.65
C ALA A 228 6.02 4.53 4.86
N TYR A 229 5.12 3.90 4.12
CA TYR A 229 3.71 3.81 4.49
C TYR A 229 3.52 2.73 5.56
N LEU A 230 2.55 2.96 6.44
CA LEU A 230 2.15 2.02 7.49
C LEU A 230 0.82 1.38 7.08
N GLU A 231 0.80 0.07 6.89
CA GLU A 231 -0.43 -0.66 6.58
C GLU A 231 -1.21 -0.96 7.86
N PHE A 232 -2.48 -0.57 7.85
CA PHE A 232 -3.47 -0.83 8.89
C PHE A 232 -4.51 -1.78 8.31
N ASP A 233 -4.59 -2.97 8.85
CA ASP A 233 -5.47 -4.02 8.32
C ASP A 233 -6.71 -4.26 9.19
N ALA A 234 -7.81 -4.58 8.54
CA ALA A 234 -9.08 -4.85 9.20
C ALA A 234 -9.07 -6.14 10.02
N ASP A 235 -8.26 -7.13 9.64
CA ASP A 235 -8.16 -8.41 10.32
C ASP A 235 -7.75 -8.25 11.79
N GLY A 236 -6.78 -7.38 12.08
CA GLY A 236 -6.29 -7.14 13.41
C GLY A 236 -7.38 -6.84 14.45
N PRO A 237 -8.12 -5.72 14.34
CA PRO A 237 -9.13 -5.35 15.31
C PRO A 237 -10.41 -6.19 15.23
N PHE A 238 -10.73 -6.77 14.07
CA PHE A 238 -11.97 -7.53 13.91
C PHE A 238 -11.82 -8.99 14.33
N VAL A 239 -10.79 -9.70 13.88
CA VAL A 239 -10.65 -11.15 14.07
C VAL A 239 -9.33 -11.60 14.68
N GLY A 240 -8.37 -10.72 14.83
CA GLY A 240 -7.05 -11.01 15.41
C GLY A 240 -7.14 -11.69 16.79
N PRO A 241 -6.10 -12.42 17.21
CA PRO A 241 -6.08 -13.11 18.50
C PRO A 241 -6.15 -12.13 19.67
N GLN A 242 -6.63 -12.61 20.83
CA GLN A 242 -6.74 -11.82 22.05
C GLN A 242 -5.42 -11.82 22.86
N PRO A 243 -5.05 -10.73 23.56
CA PRO A 243 -5.68 -9.41 23.47
C PRO A 243 -5.29 -8.73 22.15
N ARG A 244 -6.27 -8.20 21.45
CA ARG A 244 -6.04 -7.47 20.19
C ARG A 244 -6.17 -5.97 20.37
N LYS A 245 -5.53 -5.20 19.48
CA LYS A 245 -5.76 -3.77 19.40
C LYS A 245 -7.22 -3.49 19.03
N THR A 246 -7.78 -2.47 19.62
CA THR A 246 -9.14 -2.03 19.35
C THR A 246 -9.18 -1.06 18.15
N MET A 247 -10.38 -0.78 17.63
CA MET A 247 -10.55 0.24 16.61
C MET A 247 -10.13 1.64 17.11
N ALA A 248 -10.33 1.92 18.39
CA ALA A 248 -9.88 3.16 19.01
C ALA A 248 -8.34 3.26 19.04
N ASP A 249 -7.62 2.15 19.30
CA ASP A 249 -6.15 2.12 19.24
C ASP A 249 -5.65 2.40 17.80
N TYR A 250 -6.32 1.84 16.80
CA TYR A 250 -6.02 2.10 15.38
C TYR A 250 -6.24 3.56 15.01
N ALA A 251 -7.37 4.13 15.41
CA ALA A 251 -7.68 5.54 15.16
C ALA A 251 -6.69 6.47 15.84
N GLU A 252 -6.25 6.15 17.07
CA GLU A 252 -5.24 6.92 17.79
C GLU A 252 -3.87 6.84 17.10
N ALA A 253 -3.46 5.65 16.67
CA ALA A 253 -2.21 5.47 15.94
C ALA A 253 -2.23 6.25 14.61
N ILE A 254 -3.32 6.16 13.83
CA ILE A 254 -3.48 6.91 12.58
C ILE A 254 -3.37 8.43 12.83
N ARG A 255 -4.02 8.96 13.88
CA ARG A 255 -3.89 10.39 14.21
C ARG A 255 -2.46 10.81 14.55
N GLN A 256 -1.75 9.99 15.32
CA GLN A 256 -0.39 10.32 15.77
C GLN A 256 0.69 10.08 14.71
N VAL A 257 0.52 9.10 13.85
CA VAL A 257 1.40 8.84 12.69
C VAL A 257 1.16 9.86 11.59
N GLY A 258 -0.10 10.18 11.35
CA GLY A 258 -0.59 11.04 10.28
C GLY A 258 -1.18 10.23 9.12
N PRO A 259 -2.44 10.51 8.71
CA PRO A 259 -3.15 9.77 7.65
C PRO A 259 -2.39 9.70 6.33
N GLN A 260 -1.56 10.71 6.03
CA GLN A 260 -0.76 10.77 4.80
C GLN A 260 0.32 9.68 4.71
N TYR A 261 0.63 9.01 5.81
CA TYR A 261 1.58 7.89 5.88
C TYR A 261 0.91 6.54 6.09
N CYS A 262 -0.43 6.48 6.10
CA CYS A 262 -1.17 5.26 6.41
C CYS A 262 -1.86 4.71 5.16
N ILE A 263 -1.97 3.38 5.07
CA ILE A 263 -2.74 2.64 4.06
C ILE A 263 -3.75 1.77 4.79
N LEU A 264 -4.98 1.71 4.30
CA LEU A 264 -5.99 0.76 4.77
C LEU A 264 -6.00 -0.48 3.89
N ALA A 265 -5.96 -1.64 4.52
CA ALA A 265 -6.04 -2.94 3.86
C ALA A 265 -6.97 -3.87 4.64
N THR A 266 -7.25 -5.05 4.12
CA THR A 266 -8.12 -5.99 4.86
C THR A 266 -7.37 -7.13 5.52
N ASN A 267 -6.35 -7.68 4.89
CA ASN A 267 -5.74 -8.97 5.23
C ASN A 267 -6.77 -10.13 5.24
N PHE A 268 -7.87 -9.98 4.48
CA PHE A 268 -8.94 -10.96 4.41
C PHE A 268 -8.64 -12.05 3.37
N GLY A 269 -9.46 -13.11 3.39
CA GLY A 269 -9.35 -14.28 2.54
C GLY A 269 -8.97 -15.54 3.32
N THR A 270 -8.55 -15.41 4.58
CA THR A 270 -8.37 -16.53 5.50
C THR A 270 -9.73 -17.06 5.95
N ILE A 271 -9.83 -18.38 6.16
CA ILE A 271 -11.03 -19.00 6.71
C ILE A 271 -11.07 -18.78 8.21
N HIS A 272 -12.07 -18.05 8.67
CA HIS A 272 -12.34 -17.81 10.10
C HIS A 272 -13.58 -18.57 10.57
N ASN A 273 -13.59 -18.95 11.84
CA ASN A 273 -14.74 -19.55 12.49
C ASN A 273 -15.04 -18.79 13.80
N PRO A 274 -16.15 -18.01 13.89
CA PRO A 274 -17.23 -17.89 12.90
C PRO A 274 -16.79 -17.14 11.62
N PRO A 275 -17.53 -17.32 10.51
CA PRO A 275 -17.26 -16.61 9.26
C PRO A 275 -17.30 -15.10 9.47
N PHE A 276 -16.35 -14.41 8.86
CA PHE A 276 -16.25 -12.96 8.92
C PHE A 276 -16.76 -12.33 7.60
N PRO A 277 -17.19 -11.05 7.58
CA PRO A 277 -17.61 -10.39 6.36
C PRO A 277 -16.58 -10.55 5.25
N LEU A 278 -17.04 -11.04 4.10
CA LEU A 278 -16.17 -11.23 2.96
C LEU A 278 -15.74 -9.86 2.39
N HIS A 279 -14.55 -9.82 1.81
CA HIS A 279 -14.14 -8.75 0.93
C HIS A 279 -15.16 -8.61 -0.23
N PRO A 280 -15.50 -7.39 -0.74
CA PRO A 280 -14.92 -6.10 -0.34
C PRO A 280 -15.68 -5.37 0.78
N GLN A 281 -16.80 -5.94 1.25
CA GLN A 281 -17.64 -5.30 2.29
C GLN A 281 -16.83 -5.03 3.56
N GLY A 282 -15.91 -5.92 3.93
CA GLY A 282 -15.09 -5.75 5.11
C GLY A 282 -14.17 -4.52 5.07
N LEU A 283 -13.66 -4.11 3.90
CA LEU A 283 -12.93 -2.86 3.77
C LEU A 283 -13.85 -1.66 4.05
N LEU A 284 -15.06 -1.66 3.52
CA LEU A 284 -16.04 -0.61 3.78
C LEU A 284 -16.44 -0.55 5.26
N ASP A 285 -16.61 -1.70 5.91
CA ASP A 285 -16.93 -1.78 7.33
C ASP A 285 -15.77 -1.26 8.19
N PHE A 286 -14.53 -1.54 7.81
CA PHE A 286 -13.34 -0.98 8.45
C PHE A 286 -13.27 0.55 8.30
N MET A 287 -13.48 1.08 7.11
CA MET A 287 -13.57 2.52 6.84
C MET A 287 -14.63 3.18 7.71
N LYS A 288 -15.84 2.60 7.81
CA LYS A 288 -16.93 3.10 8.65
C LYS A 288 -16.60 3.02 10.14
N ALA A 289 -15.93 1.97 10.58
CA ALA A 289 -15.52 1.81 11.97
C ALA A 289 -14.49 2.88 12.38
N LEU A 290 -13.49 3.15 11.54
CA LEU A 290 -12.54 4.25 11.76
C LEU A 290 -13.23 5.62 11.78
N HIS A 291 -14.22 5.83 10.90
CA HIS A 291 -15.00 7.08 10.91
C HIS A 291 -15.77 7.24 12.22
N LYS A 292 -16.35 6.18 12.75
CA LYS A 292 -17.02 6.18 14.06
C LYS A 292 -16.06 6.55 15.20
N GLU A 293 -14.78 6.21 15.09
CA GLU A 293 -13.73 6.62 16.02
C GLU A 293 -13.19 8.03 15.74
N GLY A 294 -13.82 8.79 14.83
CA GLY A 294 -13.52 10.19 14.56
C GLY A 294 -12.44 10.46 13.51
N ILE A 295 -12.05 9.47 12.71
CA ILE A 295 -11.23 9.74 11.51
C ILE A 295 -12.11 10.38 10.44
N SER A 296 -11.62 11.44 9.81
CA SER A 296 -12.40 12.18 8.80
C SER A 296 -12.61 11.34 7.52
N VAL A 297 -13.70 11.59 6.80
CA VAL A 297 -13.96 10.97 5.49
C VAL A 297 -12.82 11.26 4.50
N ALA A 298 -12.27 12.48 4.55
CA ALA A 298 -11.13 12.87 3.71
C ALA A 298 -9.89 12.03 3.99
N ASP A 299 -9.54 11.84 5.28
CA ASP A 299 -8.39 11.02 5.68
C ASP A 299 -8.59 9.55 5.33
N ILE A 300 -9.80 9.01 5.52
CA ILE A 300 -10.13 7.63 5.12
C ILE A 300 -9.99 7.46 3.61
N ASN A 301 -10.50 8.39 2.81
CA ASN A 301 -10.34 8.33 1.36
C ASN A 301 -8.86 8.47 0.95
N LEU A 302 -8.08 9.31 1.63
CA LEU A 302 -6.64 9.39 1.42
C LEU A 302 -5.97 8.03 1.63
N MET A 303 -6.26 7.37 2.76
CA MET A 303 -5.66 6.09 3.15
C MET A 303 -6.15 4.88 2.34
N ALA A 304 -7.39 4.90 1.86
CA ALA A 304 -7.97 3.78 1.11
C ALA A 304 -7.82 3.91 -0.42
N LYS A 305 -7.52 5.11 -0.95
CA LYS A 305 -7.55 5.40 -2.39
C LYS A 305 -6.23 5.99 -2.89
N THR A 306 -5.83 7.13 -2.33
CA THR A 306 -4.66 7.90 -2.80
C THR A 306 -3.34 7.24 -2.38
N ASN A 307 -3.16 6.97 -1.09
CA ASN A 307 -1.91 6.42 -0.57
C ASN A 307 -1.58 5.05 -1.15
N PRO A 308 -2.53 4.07 -1.24
CA PRO A 308 -2.21 2.78 -1.87
C PRO A 308 -1.89 2.92 -3.36
N ALA A 309 -2.51 3.87 -4.08
CA ALA A 309 -2.12 4.14 -5.45
C ALA A 309 -0.68 4.66 -5.54
N LEU A 310 -0.31 5.64 -4.71
CA LEU A 310 1.05 6.19 -4.66
C LEU A 310 2.08 5.13 -4.25
N ALA A 311 1.76 4.29 -3.27
CA ALA A 311 2.61 3.18 -2.85
C ALA A 311 2.85 2.16 -3.97
N LEU A 312 1.89 1.98 -4.89
CA LEU A 312 2.04 1.15 -6.09
C LEU A 312 2.72 1.89 -7.25
N GLY A 313 3.16 3.13 -7.08
CA GLY A 313 3.74 3.95 -8.16
C GLY A 313 2.70 4.35 -9.22
N LEU A 314 1.43 4.40 -8.88
CA LEU A 314 0.33 4.81 -9.76
C LEU A 314 0.00 6.30 -9.57
N GLN A 315 -0.65 6.88 -10.59
CA GLN A 315 -1.28 8.20 -10.40
C GLN A 315 -2.51 8.04 -9.48
N PRO A 316 -2.74 8.97 -8.55
CA PRO A 316 -3.90 8.95 -7.65
C PRO A 316 -5.24 8.96 -8.36
#